data_26d5f4d0d9f1bf338b37bca84792768c
#
_entry.id   26d5f4d0d9f1bf338b37bca84792768c
#
_cell.length_a   1.000
_cell.length_b   1.000
_cell.length_c   1.000
_cell.angle_alpha   90.00
_cell.angle_beta   90.00
_cell.angle_gamma   90.00
#
_symmetry.space_group_name_H-M   'P 1'
#
loop_
_entity.id
_entity.type
_entity.pdbx_description
1 polymer ?
#
loop_
_entity_poly.entity_id
_entity_poly.type
_entity_poly.pdbx_seq_one_letter_code
_entity_poly.pdbx_strand_id
1 'polypeptide(L)'
;MGIGTFGISLDTEDIRNHVLLEIPELLWITVNVSGCRAYVEVRERVEAPEPVDEREPTNVVARRDGLILDIQAMDGVRCVLPGTSVEAGELLISGVEDTETVGARVLTGMGKAEARTWYTLSTVMPLTVAEKQYTGEEKQGYSLVFGTNRVKFFLNSSIGTGNYDKITERTQWSLFGLPLPVTFVKETFRFYETVPAEVSAAQAESRGEAILTDYLHTLVDPYGTVSSTLCTSRREGDGLLVTLTAECVEEIGRAVPIYTDPTEESGG
;
A
#
# COMPACT_ATOMS: atom_id res chain seq x y z
N MET A 1 -2.95 26.93 -14.00
CA MET A 1 -1.52 27.25 -13.83
C MET A 1 -0.74 26.46 -14.88
N GLY A 2 0.10 27.12 -15.69
CA GLY A 2 0.86 26.46 -16.78
C GLY A 2 2.29 26.98 -16.88
N ILE A 3 3.11 26.29 -17.68
CA ILE A 3 4.49 26.71 -17.94
C ILE A 3 4.48 28.05 -18.66
N GLY A 4 5.17 29.06 -18.09
CA GLY A 4 5.21 30.43 -18.62
C GLY A 4 4.32 31.42 -17.85
N THR A 5 3.55 30.99 -16.87
CA THR A 5 2.76 31.89 -16.01
C THR A 5 3.69 32.67 -15.07
N PHE A 6 3.46 33.99 -14.95
CA PHE A 6 4.29 34.86 -14.12
C PHE A 6 4.02 34.63 -12.64
N GLY A 7 5.02 34.17 -11.86
CA GLY A 7 4.86 33.74 -10.47
C GLY A 7 4.33 34.81 -9.50
N ILE A 8 4.59 36.10 -9.77
CA ILE A 8 4.17 37.23 -8.92
C ILE A 8 2.66 37.51 -9.05
N SER A 9 2.01 37.08 -10.14
CA SER A 9 0.58 37.28 -10.37
C SER A 9 -0.28 36.07 -10.01
N LEU A 10 0.31 35.02 -9.42
CA LEU A 10 -0.41 33.83 -9.03
C LEU A 10 -1.03 33.99 -7.63
N ASP A 11 -2.33 33.93 -7.59
CA ASP A 11 -3.06 33.77 -6.34
C ASP A 11 -3.02 32.29 -5.93
N THR A 12 -2.14 31.98 -4.98
CA THR A 12 -1.93 30.60 -4.48
C THR A 12 -3.12 30.11 -3.67
N GLU A 13 -3.91 31.01 -3.09
CA GLU A 13 -5.13 30.68 -2.33
C GLU A 13 -6.26 30.28 -3.28
N ASP A 14 -6.43 31.00 -4.38
CA ASP A 14 -7.44 30.67 -5.38
C ASP A 14 -7.12 29.33 -6.05
N ILE A 15 -5.86 29.07 -6.39
CA ILE A 15 -5.42 27.79 -6.92
C ILE A 15 -5.69 26.65 -5.94
N ARG A 16 -5.36 26.84 -4.66
CA ARG A 16 -5.62 25.86 -3.59
C ARG A 16 -7.09 25.52 -3.50
N ASN A 17 -7.94 26.53 -3.42
CA ASN A 17 -9.38 26.36 -3.25
C ASN A 17 -10.00 25.65 -4.48
N HIS A 18 -9.55 26.01 -5.68
CA HIS A 18 -10.03 25.41 -6.93
C HIS A 18 -9.65 23.93 -7.02
N VAL A 19 -8.40 23.58 -6.70
CA VAL A 19 -7.93 22.18 -6.72
C VAL A 19 -8.63 21.33 -5.68
N LEU A 20 -8.87 21.85 -4.46
CA LEU A 20 -9.63 21.13 -3.43
C LEU A 20 -11.09 20.88 -3.80
N LEU A 21 -11.68 21.74 -4.63
CA LEU A 21 -13.04 21.56 -5.15
C LEU A 21 -13.09 20.54 -6.30
N GLU A 22 -12.06 20.49 -7.14
CA GLU A 22 -12.00 19.57 -8.28
C GLU A 22 -11.54 18.14 -7.90
N ILE A 23 -10.74 18.01 -6.84
CA ILE A 23 -10.15 16.74 -6.41
C ILE A 23 -10.58 16.46 -4.96
N PRO A 24 -11.72 15.79 -4.74
CA PRO A 24 -12.25 15.54 -3.41
C PRO A 24 -11.40 14.56 -2.58
N GLU A 25 -10.53 13.79 -3.22
CA GLU A 25 -9.58 12.87 -2.57
C GLU A 25 -8.47 13.61 -1.81
N LEU A 26 -8.30 14.91 -2.04
CA LEU A 26 -7.30 15.70 -1.33
C LEU A 26 -7.89 16.28 -0.03
N LEU A 27 -7.17 16.02 1.06
CA LEU A 27 -7.47 16.65 2.36
C LEU A 27 -6.88 18.06 2.42
N TRP A 28 -5.69 18.24 1.86
CA TRP A 28 -4.94 19.47 1.99
C TRP A 28 -3.94 19.64 0.85
N ILE A 29 -3.75 20.88 0.41
CA ILE A 29 -2.77 21.27 -0.60
C ILE A 29 -2.14 22.60 -0.22
N THR A 30 -0.83 22.70 -0.38
CA THR A 30 -0.09 23.97 -0.28
C THR A 30 0.68 24.20 -1.55
N VAL A 31 0.63 25.44 -2.04
CA VAL A 31 1.37 25.88 -3.23
C VAL A 31 2.31 27.00 -2.81
N ASN A 32 3.61 26.73 -2.79
CA ASN A 32 4.65 27.70 -2.49
C ASN A 32 5.40 28.06 -3.78
N VAL A 33 5.42 29.32 -4.14
CA VAL A 33 6.13 29.81 -5.35
C VAL A 33 7.41 30.53 -4.93
N SER A 34 8.54 30.06 -5.45
CA SER A 34 9.85 30.68 -5.23
C SER A 34 10.56 30.87 -6.56
N GLY A 35 10.63 32.12 -7.02
CA GLY A 35 11.18 32.46 -8.33
C GLY A 35 10.37 31.85 -9.46
N CYS A 36 10.98 30.95 -10.24
CA CYS A 36 10.32 30.22 -11.33
C CYS A 36 9.92 28.79 -10.97
N ARG A 37 9.94 28.42 -9.68
CA ARG A 37 9.53 27.11 -9.20
C ARG A 37 8.30 27.23 -8.31
N ALA A 38 7.34 26.33 -8.53
CA ALA A 38 6.24 26.10 -7.60
C ALA A 38 6.44 24.75 -6.92
N TYR A 39 6.38 24.76 -5.60
CA TYR A 39 6.39 23.56 -4.77
C TYR A 39 4.96 23.29 -4.35
N VAL A 40 4.47 22.13 -4.71
CA VAL A 40 3.11 21.70 -4.38
C VAL A 40 3.23 20.52 -3.43
N GLU A 41 2.70 20.69 -2.23
CA GLU A 41 2.59 19.64 -1.23
C GLU A 41 1.12 19.25 -1.14
N VAL A 42 0.82 17.97 -1.19
CA VAL A 42 -0.54 17.44 -1.11
C VAL A 42 -0.64 16.37 -0.02
N ARG A 43 -1.82 16.29 0.60
CA ARG A 43 -2.16 15.22 1.53
C ARG A 43 -3.49 14.63 1.12
N GLU A 44 -3.51 13.33 0.91
CA GLU A 44 -4.73 12.59 0.61
C GLU A 44 -5.65 12.54 1.82
N ARG A 45 -6.94 12.54 1.54
CA ARG A 45 -7.96 12.31 2.56
C ARG A 45 -7.99 10.83 2.87
N VAL A 46 -7.74 10.48 4.11
CA VAL A 46 -8.07 9.16 4.62
C VAL A 46 -9.57 9.18 4.87
N GLU A 47 -10.33 8.39 4.12
CA GLU A 47 -11.74 8.22 4.38
C GLU A 47 -11.93 7.69 5.80
N ALA A 48 -12.76 8.38 6.58
CA ALA A 48 -13.17 7.84 7.86
C ALA A 48 -13.92 6.51 7.58
N PRO A 49 -13.71 5.46 8.40
CA PRO A 49 -14.50 4.26 8.29
C PRO A 49 -15.98 4.64 8.30
N GLU A 50 -16.76 4.03 7.42
CA GLU A 50 -18.19 4.28 7.34
C GLU A 50 -18.81 4.10 8.76
N PRO A 51 -19.55 5.09 9.26
CA PRO A 51 -20.23 4.93 10.54
C PRO A 51 -21.16 3.71 10.42
N VAL A 52 -21.01 2.76 11.34
CA VAL A 52 -21.91 1.62 11.43
C VAL A 52 -23.32 2.19 11.63
N ASP A 53 -24.24 1.92 10.69
CA ASP A 53 -25.62 2.34 10.85
C ASP A 53 -26.25 1.45 11.95
N GLU A 54 -26.37 2.01 13.16
CA GLU A 54 -26.94 1.30 14.33
C GLU A 54 -28.39 0.85 14.10
N ARG A 55 -28.99 1.23 12.96
CA ARG A 55 -30.35 0.85 12.58
C ARG A 55 -30.40 -0.45 11.78
N GLU A 56 -29.29 -0.89 11.19
CA GLU A 56 -29.25 -2.17 10.50
C GLU A 56 -28.84 -3.28 11.45
N PRO A 57 -29.69 -4.31 11.60
CA PRO A 57 -29.34 -5.46 12.41
C PRO A 57 -28.16 -6.22 11.79
N THR A 58 -27.15 -6.46 12.58
CA THR A 58 -25.91 -7.14 12.15
C THR A 58 -25.57 -8.30 13.08
N ASN A 59 -24.86 -9.29 12.53
CA ASN A 59 -24.10 -10.28 13.26
C ASN A 59 -22.61 -9.97 13.14
N VAL A 60 -21.80 -10.42 14.10
CA VAL A 60 -20.36 -10.45 13.96
C VAL A 60 -19.92 -11.89 13.69
N VAL A 61 -19.26 -12.10 12.55
CA VAL A 61 -18.73 -13.41 12.13
C VAL A 61 -17.21 -13.36 12.04
N ALA A 62 -16.59 -14.53 12.15
CA ALA A 62 -15.15 -14.65 11.97
C ALA A 62 -14.74 -14.36 10.51
N ARG A 63 -13.80 -13.48 10.33
CA ARG A 63 -13.21 -13.14 9.01
C ARG A 63 -12.29 -14.25 8.49
N ARG A 64 -11.71 -15.01 9.41
CA ARG A 64 -10.77 -16.11 9.15
C ARG A 64 -10.73 -17.10 10.30
N ASP A 65 -10.10 -18.24 10.05
CA ASP A 65 -9.89 -19.27 11.05
C ASP A 65 -8.96 -18.78 12.14
N GLY A 66 -9.23 -19.15 13.39
CA GLY A 66 -8.40 -18.75 14.52
C GLY A 66 -8.81 -19.38 15.83
N LEU A 67 -7.98 -19.16 16.85
CA LEU A 67 -8.25 -19.49 18.23
C LEU A 67 -8.60 -18.20 18.99
N ILE A 68 -9.83 -18.09 19.47
CA ILE A 68 -10.29 -16.89 20.21
C ILE A 68 -9.46 -16.73 21.49
N LEU A 69 -8.83 -15.58 21.65
CA LEU A 69 -8.12 -15.16 22.84
C LEU A 69 -9.01 -14.33 23.77
N ASP A 70 -9.70 -13.36 23.20
CA ASP A 70 -10.67 -12.52 23.90
C ASP A 70 -11.84 -12.16 22.98
N ILE A 71 -13.03 -12.00 23.56
CA ILE A 71 -14.21 -11.57 22.84
C ILE A 71 -15.05 -10.65 23.73
N GLN A 72 -15.29 -9.45 23.26
CA GLN A 72 -16.05 -8.40 23.93
C GLN A 72 -17.26 -8.03 23.08
N ALA A 73 -18.43 -8.50 23.45
CA ALA A 73 -19.67 -8.03 22.85
C ALA A 73 -20.05 -6.68 23.48
N MET A 74 -20.18 -5.65 22.65
CA MET A 74 -20.68 -4.33 23.04
C MET A 74 -22.20 -4.29 22.95
N ASP A 75 -22.76 -4.96 21.94
CA ASP A 75 -24.18 -5.20 21.76
C ASP A 75 -24.39 -6.57 21.11
N GLY A 76 -25.55 -7.19 21.37
CA GLY A 76 -25.83 -8.56 20.93
C GLY A 76 -25.38 -9.65 21.90
N VAL A 77 -25.52 -10.90 21.50
CA VAL A 77 -25.27 -12.09 22.32
C VAL A 77 -23.98 -12.78 21.86
N ARG A 78 -23.02 -12.96 22.75
CA ARG A 78 -21.80 -13.69 22.49
C ARG A 78 -22.08 -15.19 22.29
N CYS A 79 -21.67 -15.72 21.12
CA CYS A 79 -21.90 -17.14 20.74
C CYS A 79 -20.71 -18.05 21.02
N VAL A 80 -19.49 -17.49 21.14
CA VAL A 80 -18.26 -18.28 21.38
C VAL A 80 -17.53 -17.78 22.62
N LEU A 81 -16.68 -18.63 23.18
CA LEU A 81 -15.89 -18.33 24.39
C LEU A 81 -14.40 -18.22 24.04
N PRO A 82 -13.61 -17.49 24.86
CA PRO A 82 -12.15 -17.56 24.78
C PRO A 82 -11.66 -19.01 24.88
N GLY A 83 -10.67 -19.35 24.07
CA GLY A 83 -10.14 -20.72 23.94
C GLY A 83 -10.88 -21.61 22.95
N THR A 84 -11.92 -21.11 22.25
CA THR A 84 -12.60 -21.82 21.17
C THR A 84 -11.91 -21.58 19.83
N SER A 85 -11.72 -22.66 19.05
CA SER A 85 -11.30 -22.53 17.64
C SER A 85 -12.52 -22.23 16.80
N VAL A 86 -12.39 -21.26 15.90
CA VAL A 86 -13.45 -20.83 14.99
C VAL A 86 -12.98 -20.90 13.54
N GLU A 87 -13.91 -21.15 12.64
CA GLU A 87 -13.69 -21.13 11.20
C GLU A 87 -14.18 -19.81 10.59
N ALA A 88 -13.65 -19.46 9.40
CA ALA A 88 -14.09 -18.29 8.68
C ALA A 88 -15.59 -18.35 8.36
N GLY A 89 -16.35 -17.32 8.72
CA GLY A 89 -17.81 -17.26 8.59
C GLY A 89 -18.57 -17.72 9.83
N GLU A 90 -17.91 -18.27 10.83
CA GLU A 90 -18.56 -18.70 12.08
C GLU A 90 -19.08 -17.50 12.88
N LEU A 91 -20.27 -17.66 13.49
CA LEU A 91 -20.95 -16.62 14.25
C LEU A 91 -20.25 -16.40 15.60
N LEU A 92 -19.74 -15.20 15.81
CA LEU A 92 -19.06 -14.80 17.04
C LEU A 92 -20.00 -14.06 18.00
N ILE A 93 -20.76 -13.09 17.47
CA ILE A 93 -21.75 -12.31 18.22
C ILE A 93 -23.03 -12.26 17.39
N SER A 94 -24.13 -12.72 17.98
CA SER A 94 -25.45 -12.69 17.36
C SER A 94 -26.13 -11.35 17.64
N GLY A 95 -26.67 -10.72 16.60
CA GLY A 95 -27.58 -9.59 16.71
C GLY A 95 -29.03 -10.02 17.00
N VAL A 96 -29.29 -11.33 17.19
CA VAL A 96 -30.61 -11.82 17.60
C VAL A 96 -30.52 -12.34 19.02
N GLU A 97 -31.29 -11.73 19.92
CA GLU A 97 -31.45 -12.17 21.30
C GLU A 97 -32.85 -12.77 21.48
N ASP A 98 -32.91 -14.02 21.85
CA ASP A 98 -34.19 -14.68 22.19
C ASP A 98 -34.33 -14.75 23.72
N THR A 99 -35.28 -14.01 24.23
CA THR A 99 -35.59 -13.97 25.68
C THR A 99 -36.96 -14.59 25.95
N GLU A 100 -37.04 -15.49 26.91
CA GLU A 100 -38.29 -16.16 27.29
C GLU A 100 -39.45 -15.21 27.65
N THR A 101 -39.13 -13.97 28.02
CA THR A 101 -40.09 -12.99 28.50
C THR A 101 -40.58 -12.02 27.43
N VAL A 102 -39.79 -11.76 26.39
CA VAL A 102 -40.08 -10.70 25.38
C VAL A 102 -40.11 -11.26 23.96
N GLY A 103 -39.65 -12.51 23.75
CA GLY A 103 -39.49 -13.14 22.43
C GLY A 103 -38.18 -12.74 21.74
N ALA A 104 -38.08 -13.03 20.44
CA ALA A 104 -36.90 -12.71 19.65
C ALA A 104 -36.80 -11.18 19.43
N ARG A 105 -35.70 -10.64 19.86
CA ARG A 105 -35.34 -9.22 19.67
C ARG A 105 -34.16 -9.11 18.72
N VAL A 106 -34.29 -8.27 17.72
CA VAL A 106 -33.22 -8.01 16.75
C VAL A 106 -32.45 -6.78 17.21
N LEU A 107 -31.15 -6.95 17.38
CA LEU A 107 -30.19 -5.95 17.82
C LEU A 107 -29.11 -5.77 16.75
N THR A 108 -28.25 -4.78 16.93
CA THR A 108 -27.04 -4.65 16.13
C THR A 108 -25.91 -5.39 16.82
N GLY A 109 -25.57 -6.60 16.33
CA GLY A 109 -24.40 -7.33 16.87
C GLY A 109 -23.13 -6.49 16.68
N MET A 110 -22.51 -6.09 17.78
CA MET A 110 -21.32 -5.25 17.79
C MET A 110 -20.33 -5.76 18.86
N GLY A 111 -19.05 -5.77 18.50
CA GLY A 111 -18.01 -6.17 19.44
C GLY A 111 -16.66 -6.39 18.76
N LYS A 112 -15.70 -6.83 19.55
CA LYS A 112 -14.35 -7.18 19.11
C LYS A 112 -14.07 -8.63 19.46
N ALA A 113 -13.39 -9.33 18.55
CA ALA A 113 -12.95 -10.71 18.73
C ALA A 113 -11.48 -10.81 18.37
N GLU A 114 -10.63 -10.82 19.38
CA GLU A 114 -9.19 -11.01 19.24
C GLU A 114 -8.88 -12.51 19.18
N ALA A 115 -8.15 -12.93 18.16
CA ALA A 115 -7.81 -14.33 17.97
C ALA A 115 -6.35 -14.51 17.57
N ARG A 116 -5.85 -15.70 17.87
CA ARG A 116 -4.58 -16.21 17.35
C ARG A 116 -4.84 -16.84 16.00
N THR A 117 -4.10 -16.39 15.00
CA THR A 117 -4.22 -16.84 13.61
C THR A 117 -2.87 -17.32 13.09
N TRP A 118 -2.88 -18.14 12.05
CA TRP A 118 -1.66 -18.70 11.47
C TRP A 118 -1.63 -18.44 9.96
N TYR A 119 -0.45 -18.04 9.49
CA TYR A 119 -0.18 -17.84 8.08
C TYR A 119 0.95 -18.74 7.61
N THR A 120 0.78 -19.34 6.45
CA THR A 120 1.85 -20.05 5.75
C THR A 120 2.00 -19.46 4.37
N LEU A 121 3.09 -18.76 4.16
CA LEU A 121 3.41 -18.07 2.92
C LEU A 121 4.63 -18.72 2.29
N SER A 122 4.64 -18.87 0.96
CA SER A 122 5.76 -19.47 0.26
C SER A 122 6.11 -18.68 -0.99
N THR A 123 7.40 -18.61 -1.30
CA THR A 123 7.92 -18.03 -2.53
C THR A 123 9.08 -18.86 -3.07
N VAL A 124 9.27 -18.84 -4.40
CA VAL A 124 10.41 -19.48 -5.03
C VAL A 124 11.42 -18.41 -5.44
N MET A 125 12.61 -18.47 -4.89
CA MET A 125 13.70 -17.56 -5.20
C MET A 125 14.65 -18.19 -6.20
N PRO A 126 14.95 -17.52 -7.32
CA PRO A 126 15.92 -18.06 -8.29
C PRO A 126 17.33 -18.03 -7.72
N LEU A 127 18.09 -19.09 -7.96
CA LEU A 127 19.50 -19.18 -7.61
C LEU A 127 20.42 -18.62 -8.71
N THR A 128 19.86 -18.27 -9.87
CA THR A 128 20.56 -17.58 -10.95
C THR A 128 19.78 -16.35 -11.32
N VAL A 129 20.39 -15.19 -11.26
CA VAL A 129 19.78 -13.90 -11.61
C VAL A 129 20.56 -13.23 -12.73
N ALA A 130 19.88 -12.45 -13.53
CA ALA A 130 20.51 -11.63 -14.54
C ALA A 130 21.07 -10.37 -13.88
N GLU A 131 22.38 -10.25 -13.79
CA GLU A 131 23.07 -9.10 -13.21
C GLU A 131 23.59 -8.18 -14.32
N LYS A 132 23.49 -6.88 -14.08
CA LYS A 132 24.04 -5.86 -14.97
C LYS A 132 25.53 -5.72 -14.70
N GLN A 133 26.32 -6.06 -15.70
CA GLN A 133 27.76 -5.79 -15.70
C GLN A 133 28.06 -4.57 -16.57
N TYR A 134 28.49 -3.46 -15.96
CA TYR A 134 28.84 -2.27 -16.71
C TYR A 134 30.12 -2.49 -17.52
N THR A 135 30.04 -2.17 -18.80
CA THR A 135 31.17 -2.32 -19.75
C THR A 135 32.25 -1.27 -19.55
N GLY A 136 31.97 -0.24 -18.75
CA GLY A 136 32.84 0.92 -18.58
C GLY A 136 32.70 1.96 -19.71
N GLU A 137 31.92 1.67 -20.76
CA GLU A 137 31.62 2.65 -21.79
C GLU A 137 30.55 3.63 -21.29
N GLU A 138 30.86 4.92 -21.32
CA GLU A 138 29.93 6.00 -20.99
C GLU A 138 29.83 7.00 -22.13
N LYS A 139 28.60 7.42 -22.45
CA LYS A 139 28.35 8.52 -23.37
C LYS A 139 27.62 9.64 -22.65
N GLN A 140 27.98 10.88 -22.96
CA GLN A 140 27.37 12.06 -22.34
C GLN A 140 26.62 12.88 -23.38
N GLY A 141 25.42 13.31 -23.00
CA GLY A 141 24.62 14.24 -23.77
C GLY A 141 24.31 15.48 -22.94
N TYR A 142 24.30 16.62 -23.59
CA TYR A 142 24.03 17.90 -22.96
C TYR A 142 22.84 18.57 -23.60
N SER A 143 21.99 19.21 -22.81
CA SER A 143 20.90 20.03 -23.31
C SER A 143 20.63 21.23 -22.41
N LEU A 144 20.13 22.31 -23.00
CA LEU A 144 19.59 23.46 -22.29
C LEU A 144 18.07 23.44 -22.43
N VAL A 145 17.37 23.66 -21.32
CA VAL A 145 15.92 23.78 -21.28
C VAL A 145 15.58 25.23 -20.95
N PHE A 146 14.81 25.86 -21.82
CA PHE A 146 14.28 27.22 -21.67
C PHE A 146 12.77 27.15 -21.63
N GLY A 147 12.16 27.25 -20.49
CA GLY A 147 10.72 27.04 -20.35
C GLY A 147 10.29 25.66 -20.87
N THR A 148 9.52 25.61 -21.95
CA THR A 148 9.09 24.38 -22.64
C THR A 148 10.05 23.87 -23.69
N ASN A 149 10.99 24.72 -24.16
CA ASN A 149 11.89 24.39 -25.27
C ASN A 149 13.16 23.71 -24.76
N ARG A 150 13.53 22.60 -25.38
CA ARG A 150 14.76 21.86 -25.09
C ARG A 150 15.68 21.88 -26.32
N VAL A 151 16.86 22.45 -26.17
CA VAL A 151 17.92 22.47 -27.19
C VAL A 151 18.97 21.43 -26.80
N LYS A 152 19.17 20.42 -27.63
CA LYS A 152 20.17 19.35 -27.41
C LYS A 152 21.47 19.70 -28.10
N PHE A 153 22.58 19.55 -27.40
CA PHE A 153 23.92 19.72 -27.92
C PHE A 153 24.60 18.34 -27.97
N PHE A 154 24.33 17.58 -29.02
CA PHE A 154 25.02 16.33 -29.26
C PHE A 154 26.14 16.50 -30.25
N LEU A 155 27.34 16.15 -29.84
CA LEU A 155 28.49 16.02 -30.74
C LEU A 155 28.47 14.70 -31.53
N ASN A 156 27.69 13.71 -31.09
CA ASN A 156 27.49 12.43 -31.77
C ASN A 156 26.06 11.93 -31.59
N SER A 157 25.35 11.74 -32.68
CA SER A 157 23.91 11.45 -32.70
C SER A 157 23.52 9.97 -32.54
N SER A 158 24.44 9.02 -32.40
CA SER A 158 24.13 7.63 -32.19
C SER A 158 24.48 7.19 -30.77
N ILE A 159 23.47 7.08 -29.95
CA ILE A 159 23.51 6.28 -28.74
C ILE A 159 23.53 4.82 -29.21
N GLY A 160 24.61 4.09 -29.22
CA GLY A 160 24.72 2.74 -29.77
C GLY A 160 23.53 1.80 -29.49
N THR A 161 23.54 0.62 -30.10
CA THR A 161 22.49 -0.42 -29.98
C THR A 161 22.70 -1.34 -28.77
N GLY A 162 23.13 -0.83 -27.62
CA GLY A 162 23.34 -1.61 -26.40
C GLY A 162 22.34 -1.27 -25.28
N ASN A 163 22.28 -2.11 -24.25
CA ASN A 163 21.55 -1.76 -23.04
C ASN A 163 22.31 -0.69 -22.26
N TYR A 164 21.61 0.31 -21.76
CA TYR A 164 22.22 1.38 -20.98
C TYR A 164 21.29 1.89 -19.87
N ASP A 165 21.88 2.34 -18.79
CA ASP A 165 21.21 3.13 -17.78
C ASP A 165 21.46 4.62 -18.05
N LYS A 166 20.39 5.41 -17.94
CA LYS A 166 20.41 6.85 -18.18
C LYS A 166 20.34 7.62 -16.86
N ILE A 167 21.39 8.32 -16.53
CA ILE A 167 21.46 9.23 -15.39
C ILE A 167 21.26 10.64 -15.90
N THR A 168 20.30 11.38 -15.32
CA THR A 168 20.00 12.75 -15.72
C THR A 168 20.28 13.70 -14.56
N GLU A 169 21.25 14.56 -14.73
CA GLU A 169 21.61 15.65 -13.82
C GLU A 169 21.02 16.95 -14.34
N ARG A 170 20.32 17.69 -13.49
CA ARG A 170 19.72 18.98 -13.83
C ARG A 170 20.30 20.06 -12.95
N THR A 171 20.89 21.08 -13.56
CA THR A 171 21.44 22.25 -12.86
C THR A 171 20.71 23.50 -13.35
N GLN A 172 19.97 24.13 -12.45
CA GLN A 172 19.32 25.41 -12.74
C GLN A 172 20.31 26.55 -12.55
N TRP A 173 20.36 27.42 -13.54
CA TRP A 173 21.19 28.61 -13.43
C TRP A 173 20.49 29.70 -12.63
N SER A 174 21.28 30.43 -11.83
CA SER A 174 20.83 31.61 -11.10
C SER A 174 21.74 32.79 -11.40
N LEU A 175 21.17 33.97 -11.45
CA LEU A 175 21.91 35.22 -11.62
C LEU A 175 21.54 36.13 -10.45
N PHE A 176 22.56 36.58 -9.69
CA PHE A 176 22.38 37.42 -8.47
C PHE A 176 21.38 36.83 -7.45
N GLY A 177 21.34 35.49 -7.31
CA GLY A 177 20.41 34.81 -6.40
C GLY A 177 19.00 34.59 -6.94
N LEU A 178 18.67 35.11 -8.13
CA LEU A 178 17.39 34.88 -8.80
C LEU A 178 17.51 33.67 -9.75
N PRO A 179 16.69 32.63 -9.59
CA PRO A 179 16.70 31.49 -10.50
C PRO A 179 16.22 31.89 -11.90
N LEU A 180 17.05 31.61 -12.88
CA LEU A 180 16.72 31.85 -14.27
C LEU A 180 15.84 30.69 -14.82
N PRO A 181 14.98 30.94 -15.82
CA PRO A 181 14.21 29.91 -16.49
C PRO A 181 15.07 29.07 -17.46
N VAL A 182 16.32 28.82 -17.07
CA VAL A 182 17.30 28.08 -17.84
C VAL A 182 17.84 26.94 -17.02
N THR A 183 17.66 25.72 -17.50
CA THR A 183 18.17 24.52 -16.84
C THR A 183 19.15 23.81 -17.77
N PHE A 184 20.36 23.61 -17.30
CA PHE A 184 21.34 22.75 -17.94
C PHE A 184 21.07 21.30 -17.54
N VAL A 185 20.96 20.44 -18.56
CA VAL A 185 20.70 19.01 -18.37
C VAL A 185 21.86 18.22 -18.95
N LYS A 186 22.54 17.47 -18.09
CA LYS A 186 23.55 16.49 -18.46
C LYS A 186 22.95 15.10 -18.37
N GLU A 187 23.02 14.34 -19.45
CA GLU A 187 22.58 12.95 -19.52
C GLU A 187 23.81 12.08 -19.71
N THR A 188 24.00 11.14 -18.77
CA THR A 188 25.09 10.14 -18.85
C THR A 188 24.45 8.79 -19.13
N PHE A 189 24.89 8.15 -20.22
CA PHE A 189 24.46 6.82 -20.65
C PHE A 189 25.57 5.85 -20.28
N ARG A 190 25.31 4.94 -19.33
CA ARG A 190 26.23 3.87 -18.91
C ARG A 190 25.82 2.57 -19.54
N PHE A 191 26.66 2.02 -20.39
CA PHE A 191 26.37 0.78 -21.07
C PHE A 191 26.67 -0.43 -20.16
N TYR A 192 25.77 -1.43 -20.24
CA TYR A 192 25.91 -2.67 -19.51
C TYR A 192 25.53 -3.87 -20.37
N GLU A 193 26.12 -5.00 -20.03
CA GLU A 193 25.72 -6.32 -20.49
C GLU A 193 25.02 -7.05 -19.36
N THR A 194 24.13 -7.96 -19.72
CA THR A 194 23.42 -8.79 -18.74
C THR A 194 24.12 -10.14 -18.70
N VAL A 195 24.71 -10.47 -17.56
CA VAL A 195 25.37 -11.75 -17.33
C VAL A 195 24.61 -12.56 -16.27
N PRO A 196 24.54 -13.89 -16.39
CA PRO A 196 23.98 -14.72 -15.33
C PRO A 196 24.95 -14.70 -14.13
N ALA A 197 24.41 -14.32 -12.98
CA ALA A 197 25.14 -14.37 -11.71
C ALA A 197 24.47 -15.38 -10.77
N GLU A 198 25.28 -16.20 -10.11
CA GLU A 198 24.81 -17.16 -9.13
C GLU A 198 24.54 -16.43 -7.79
N VAL A 199 23.37 -16.67 -7.23
CA VAL A 199 22.97 -16.19 -5.90
C VAL A 199 23.16 -17.34 -4.92
N SER A 200 23.85 -17.08 -3.82
CA SER A 200 24.00 -18.10 -2.78
C SER A 200 22.65 -18.43 -2.14
N ALA A 201 22.48 -19.69 -1.69
CA ALA A 201 21.24 -20.12 -1.05
C ALA A 201 20.88 -19.24 0.16
N ALA A 202 21.87 -18.82 0.95
CA ALA A 202 21.66 -17.92 2.09
C ALA A 202 21.15 -16.53 1.68
N GLN A 203 21.64 -15.98 0.57
CA GLN A 203 21.14 -14.70 0.05
C GLN A 203 19.73 -14.83 -0.53
N ALA A 204 19.43 -15.93 -1.21
CA ALA A 204 18.11 -16.21 -1.74
C ALA A 204 17.10 -16.38 -0.60
N GLU A 205 17.45 -17.12 0.46
CA GLU A 205 16.65 -17.30 1.67
C GLU A 205 16.35 -15.97 2.35
N SER A 206 17.37 -15.17 2.65
CA SER A 206 17.20 -13.86 3.29
C SER A 206 16.33 -12.90 2.47
N ARG A 207 16.46 -12.90 1.14
CA ARG A 207 15.59 -12.09 0.27
C ARG A 207 14.15 -12.61 0.26
N GLY A 208 13.98 -13.95 0.21
CA GLY A 208 12.67 -14.59 0.26
C GLY A 208 11.95 -14.29 1.59
N GLU A 209 12.67 -14.41 2.70
CA GLU A 209 12.16 -14.08 4.03
C GLU A 209 11.73 -12.62 4.13
N ALA A 210 12.54 -11.68 3.63
CA ALA A 210 12.19 -10.26 3.63
C ALA A 210 10.91 -9.98 2.83
N ILE A 211 10.77 -10.56 1.64
CA ILE A 211 9.57 -10.41 0.80
C ILE A 211 8.33 -10.99 1.48
N LEU A 212 8.46 -12.19 2.07
CA LEU A 212 7.34 -12.86 2.74
C LEU A 212 6.94 -12.13 4.02
N THR A 213 7.89 -11.55 4.75
CA THR A 213 7.63 -10.76 5.96
C THR A 213 6.90 -9.46 5.60
N ASP A 214 7.34 -8.75 4.55
CA ASP A 214 6.67 -7.54 4.07
C ASP A 214 5.24 -7.85 3.61
N TYR A 215 5.06 -8.94 2.87
CA TYR A 215 3.74 -9.39 2.44
C TYR A 215 2.85 -9.80 3.63
N LEU A 216 3.41 -10.49 4.64
CA LEU A 216 2.69 -10.84 5.88
C LEU A 216 2.10 -9.60 6.55
N HIS A 217 2.88 -8.50 6.64
CA HIS A 217 2.40 -7.25 7.22
C HIS A 217 1.25 -6.60 6.43
N THR A 218 1.08 -6.92 5.16
CA THR A 218 -0.10 -6.48 4.39
C THR A 218 -1.34 -7.33 4.62
N LEU A 219 -1.17 -8.56 5.09
CA LEU A 219 -2.28 -9.50 5.34
C LEU A 219 -2.82 -9.39 6.76
N VAL A 220 -1.95 -9.12 7.73
CA VAL A 220 -2.32 -8.96 9.13
C VAL A 220 -3.08 -7.65 9.30
N ASP A 221 -4.11 -7.68 10.15
CA ASP A 221 -4.89 -6.48 10.48
C ASP A 221 -3.97 -5.34 10.92
N PRO A 222 -4.26 -4.07 10.55
CA PRO A 222 -3.45 -2.91 10.93
C PRO A 222 -3.17 -2.78 12.43
N TYR A 223 -4.05 -3.34 13.26
CA TYR A 223 -3.89 -3.38 14.73
C TYR A 223 -3.40 -4.73 15.24
N GLY A 224 -3.18 -5.69 14.33
CA GLY A 224 -2.67 -7.01 14.67
C GLY A 224 -1.17 -7.01 14.94
N THR A 225 -0.71 -8.01 15.65
CA THR A 225 0.70 -8.21 16.00
C THR A 225 1.18 -9.58 15.55
N VAL A 226 2.38 -9.65 15.01
CA VAL A 226 3.06 -10.89 14.70
C VAL A 226 3.76 -11.39 15.97
N SER A 227 3.32 -12.54 16.50
CA SER A 227 3.85 -13.10 17.74
C SER A 227 5.12 -13.90 17.51
N SER A 228 5.16 -14.71 16.46
CA SER A 228 6.33 -15.50 16.08
C SER A 228 6.36 -15.78 14.59
N THR A 229 7.56 -15.96 14.07
CA THR A 229 7.80 -16.37 12.68
C THR A 229 8.82 -17.49 12.64
N LEU A 230 8.61 -18.45 11.74
CA LEU A 230 9.55 -19.51 11.41
C LEU A 230 9.76 -19.53 9.92
N CYS A 231 11.00 -19.27 9.48
CA CYS A 231 11.39 -19.37 8.08
C CYS A 231 12.08 -20.72 7.85
N THR A 232 11.70 -21.41 6.79
CA THR A 232 12.34 -22.65 6.31
C THR A 232 12.60 -22.54 4.84
N SER A 233 13.69 -23.14 4.35
CA SER A 233 14.01 -23.16 2.95
C SER A 233 14.32 -24.57 2.44
N ARG A 234 13.96 -24.84 1.19
CA ARG A 234 14.22 -26.11 0.51
C ARG A 234 14.57 -25.84 -0.96
N ARG A 235 15.60 -26.50 -1.45
CA ARG A 235 15.94 -26.43 -2.88
C ARG A 235 14.87 -27.13 -3.71
N GLU A 236 14.40 -26.46 -4.74
CA GLU A 236 13.39 -26.97 -5.68
C GLU A 236 13.78 -26.60 -7.12
N GLY A 237 14.30 -27.59 -7.86
CA GLY A 237 14.86 -27.37 -9.21
C GLY A 237 16.01 -26.36 -9.20
N ASP A 238 15.90 -25.33 -10.02
CA ASP A 238 16.88 -24.24 -10.15
C ASP A 238 16.64 -23.08 -9.16
N GLY A 239 15.70 -23.24 -8.23
CA GLY A 239 15.34 -22.24 -7.23
C GLY A 239 15.39 -22.76 -5.81
N LEU A 240 15.15 -21.85 -4.88
CA LEU A 240 14.98 -22.11 -3.46
C LEU A 240 13.54 -21.78 -3.06
N LEU A 241 12.77 -22.79 -2.64
CA LEU A 241 11.47 -22.59 -2.03
C LEU A 241 11.68 -22.11 -0.60
N VAL A 242 11.26 -20.89 -0.32
CA VAL A 242 11.27 -20.28 1.02
C VAL A 242 9.86 -20.26 1.54
N THR A 243 9.64 -20.78 2.74
CA THR A 243 8.35 -20.84 3.41
C THR A 243 8.45 -20.14 4.76
N LEU A 244 7.59 -19.16 4.97
CA LEU A 244 7.41 -18.43 6.21
C LEU A 244 6.11 -18.89 6.86
N THR A 245 6.20 -19.43 8.08
CA THR A 245 5.06 -19.71 8.95
C THR A 245 5.03 -18.65 10.04
N ALA A 246 3.90 -18.01 10.24
CA ALA A 246 3.74 -16.96 11.22
C ALA A 246 2.53 -17.23 12.12
N GLU A 247 2.68 -16.93 13.40
CA GLU A 247 1.61 -16.86 14.38
C GLU A 247 1.34 -15.39 14.67
N CYS A 248 0.09 -14.96 14.53
CA CYS A 248 -0.35 -13.58 14.71
C CYS A 248 -1.48 -13.49 15.74
N VAL A 249 -1.63 -12.33 16.33
CA VAL A 249 -2.79 -11.97 17.16
C VAL A 249 -3.44 -10.77 16.50
N GLU A 250 -4.71 -10.92 16.12
CA GLU A 250 -5.43 -9.91 15.37
C GLU A 250 -6.94 -9.94 15.65
N GLU A 251 -7.60 -8.82 15.33
CA GLU A 251 -9.05 -8.72 15.33
C GLU A 251 -9.63 -9.49 14.14
N ILE A 252 -10.47 -10.50 14.40
CA ILE A 252 -11.07 -11.33 13.35
C ILE A 252 -12.58 -11.11 13.17
N GLY A 253 -13.22 -10.29 14.01
CA GLY A 253 -14.65 -9.97 13.89
C GLY A 253 -14.95 -9.12 12.65
N ARG A 254 -16.02 -9.49 11.94
CA ARG A 254 -16.57 -8.72 10.83
C ARG A 254 -18.07 -8.63 10.96
N ALA A 255 -18.62 -7.41 10.97
CA ALA A 255 -20.06 -7.20 10.94
C ALA A 255 -20.64 -7.65 9.58
N VAL A 256 -21.76 -8.38 9.65
CA VAL A 256 -22.51 -8.86 8.48
C VAL A 256 -23.98 -8.56 8.72
N PRO A 257 -24.70 -7.90 7.78
CA PRO A 257 -26.11 -7.60 7.95
C PRO A 257 -26.96 -8.87 8.07
N ILE A 258 -27.97 -8.80 8.93
CA ILE A 258 -28.98 -9.83 9.06
C ILE A 258 -30.09 -9.49 8.05
N TYR A 259 -30.22 -10.28 6.98
CA TYR A 259 -31.32 -10.15 6.06
C TYR A 259 -32.57 -10.79 6.70
N THR A 260 -33.47 -9.99 7.22
CA THR A 260 -34.83 -10.45 7.55
C THR A 260 -35.64 -10.43 6.27
N ASP A 261 -36.09 -11.58 5.82
CA ASP A 261 -36.99 -11.69 4.67
C ASP A 261 -38.31 -10.94 5.02
N PRO A 262 -38.74 -9.93 4.28
CA PRO A 262 -39.93 -9.13 4.63
C PRO A 262 -41.26 -9.88 4.45
N THR A 263 -41.24 -11.20 4.30
CA THR A 263 -42.43 -12.00 3.88
C THR A 263 -43.24 -12.58 5.04
N GLU A 264 -42.89 -12.35 6.32
CA GLU A 264 -43.67 -12.93 7.42
C GLU A 264 -44.58 -11.95 8.21
N GLU A 265 -44.71 -10.69 7.81
CA GLU A 265 -45.67 -9.74 8.43
C GLU A 265 -46.97 -9.62 7.64
N SER A 266 -47.60 -10.72 7.22
CA SER A 266 -48.99 -10.66 6.78
C SER A 266 -49.73 -11.96 7.09
N GLY A 267 -50.18 -12.11 8.35
CA GLY A 267 -50.99 -13.28 8.71
C GLY A 267 -51.30 -13.35 10.20
N GLY A 268 -52.08 -12.42 10.69
CA GLY A 268 -52.60 -12.53 12.02
C GLY A 268 -53.64 -11.46 12.32
#